data_ddd90bdb1815bafb7c15300bcc1d50db
#
_entry.id   ddd90bdb1815bafb7c15300bcc1d50db
#
_cell.length_a   1.000
_cell.length_b   1.000
_cell.length_c   1.000
_cell.angle_alpha   90.00
_cell.angle_beta   90.00
_cell.angle_gamma   90.00
#
_symmetry.space_group_name_H-M   'P 1'
#
loop_
_entity.id
_entity.type
_entity.pdbx_description
1 polymer ?
#
loop_
_entity_poly.entity_id
_entity_poly.type
_entity_poly.pdbx_seq_one_letter_code
_entity_poly.pdbx_strand_id
1 'polypeptide(L)'
;DAIALHPKNKKPIGIRHAYLALKQTYEKNITAYGPRFKKQSLQGNQIVLEFDSFGKGLMAANPGKLNSFAIAGKDRKWHWAASDIKGSTVVVSSAVVPNPTAVRYAWAMNPSQRNLLYNMEGIPASPFRTDNWPLFDPDMDQVVTVNKPQKPEGYKPKDWARPKMTQ
;
A
#
# COMPACT_ATOMS: atom_id res chain seq x y z
N ASP A 1 0.42 -0.54 -14.61
CA ASP A 1 0.55 -1.63 -15.57
C ASP A 1 1.46 -2.70 -14.98
N ALA A 2 0.86 -3.82 -14.55
CA ALA A 2 1.57 -4.91 -13.85
C ALA A 2 2.59 -5.63 -14.73
N ILE A 3 2.52 -5.42 -16.03
CA ILE A 3 3.36 -6.11 -17.03
C ILE A 3 4.52 -5.20 -17.49
N ALA A 4 4.39 -3.89 -17.27
CA ALA A 4 5.40 -2.94 -17.75
C ALA A 4 6.52 -2.76 -16.73
N LEU A 5 7.68 -3.35 -16.98
CA LEU A 5 8.91 -3.10 -16.21
C LEU A 5 9.30 -1.61 -16.26
N HIS A 6 8.97 -0.93 -17.36
CA HIS A 6 9.25 0.48 -17.57
C HIS A 6 7.94 1.29 -17.60
N PRO A 7 7.53 1.92 -16.48
CA PRO A 7 6.32 2.73 -16.47
C PRO A 7 6.46 3.89 -17.46
N LYS A 8 5.44 4.06 -18.31
CA LYS A 8 5.42 5.11 -19.35
C LYS A 8 5.39 6.52 -18.74
N ASN A 9 4.63 6.69 -17.67
CA ASN A 9 4.53 7.99 -16.99
C ASN A 9 5.59 8.12 -15.89
N LYS A 10 6.69 8.78 -16.19
CA LYS A 10 7.80 9.06 -15.26
C LYS A 10 7.68 10.43 -14.59
N LYS A 11 6.77 11.29 -15.05
CA LYS A 11 6.59 12.65 -14.52
C LYS A 11 6.36 12.70 -13.01
N PRO A 12 5.49 11.85 -12.40
CA PRO A 12 5.29 11.87 -10.95
C PRO A 12 6.57 11.53 -10.15
N ILE A 13 7.44 10.67 -10.71
CA ILE A 13 8.71 10.29 -10.09
C ILE A 13 9.65 11.50 -10.10
N GLY A 14 9.80 12.16 -11.26
CA GLY A 14 10.64 13.35 -11.40
C GLY A 14 10.19 14.50 -10.50
N ILE A 15 8.88 14.76 -10.42
CA ILE A 15 8.33 15.79 -9.53
C ILE A 15 8.66 15.51 -8.07
N ARG A 16 8.51 14.25 -7.60
CA ARG A 16 8.84 13.89 -6.21
C ARG A 16 10.32 14.04 -5.90
N HIS A 17 11.20 13.67 -6.84
CA HIS A 17 12.64 13.90 -6.70
C HIS A 17 12.97 15.40 -6.64
N ALA A 18 12.30 16.22 -7.46
CA ALA A 18 12.48 17.67 -7.41
C ALA A 18 12.03 18.25 -6.06
N TYR A 19 10.92 17.80 -5.50
CA TYR A 19 10.47 18.23 -4.16
C TYR A 19 11.48 17.85 -3.07
N LEU A 20 12.03 16.65 -3.13
CA LEU A 20 13.07 16.22 -2.18
C LEU A 20 14.34 17.09 -2.30
N ALA A 21 14.80 17.34 -3.52
CA ALA A 21 15.96 18.20 -3.76
C ALA A 21 15.71 19.64 -3.26
N LEU A 22 14.56 20.22 -3.60
CA LEU A 22 14.16 21.54 -3.13
C LEU A 22 14.12 21.62 -1.59
N LYS A 23 13.60 20.58 -0.93
CA LYS A 23 13.51 20.54 0.53
C LYS A 23 14.86 20.31 1.21
N GLN A 24 15.63 19.32 0.74
CA GLN A 24 16.82 18.84 1.43
C GLN A 24 18.08 19.59 1.04
N THR A 25 18.23 19.95 -0.25
CA THR A 25 19.44 20.58 -0.77
C THR A 25 19.30 22.09 -0.84
N TYR A 26 18.13 22.57 -1.25
CA TYR A 26 17.88 24.00 -1.41
C TYR A 26 17.10 24.63 -0.25
N GLU A 27 16.84 23.85 0.81
CA GLU A 27 16.21 24.28 2.08
C GLU A 27 14.89 25.04 1.90
N LYS A 28 14.17 24.78 0.80
CA LYS A 28 12.90 25.45 0.54
C LYS A 28 11.83 24.96 1.52
N ASN A 29 11.01 25.88 2.01
CA ASN A 29 9.91 25.56 2.91
C ASN A 29 8.72 25.01 2.14
N ILE A 30 8.83 23.75 1.73
CA ILE A 30 7.78 23.01 1.01
C ILE A 30 7.54 21.64 1.65
N THR A 31 6.35 21.09 1.45
CA THR A 31 6.05 19.68 1.78
C THR A 31 6.62 18.79 0.66
N ALA A 32 7.56 17.94 1.03
CA ALA A 32 8.25 17.04 0.08
C ALA A 32 8.00 15.55 0.37
N TYR A 33 7.42 15.25 1.53
CA TYR A 33 7.17 13.88 1.99
C TYR A 33 5.67 13.58 2.03
N GLY A 34 5.30 12.37 1.65
CA GLY A 34 3.98 11.82 1.90
C GLY A 34 3.85 11.28 3.33
N PRO A 35 2.65 10.83 3.72
CA PRO A 35 2.42 10.27 5.04
C PRO A 35 3.37 9.14 5.35
N ARG A 36 3.97 9.17 6.55
CA ARG A 36 4.86 8.14 7.07
C ARG A 36 4.23 7.50 8.30
N PHE A 37 4.14 6.18 8.29
CA PHE A 37 3.71 5.42 9.45
C PHE A 37 4.62 5.73 10.66
N LYS A 38 4.01 5.96 11.82
CA LYS A 38 4.69 6.32 13.05
C LYS A 38 4.58 5.23 14.12
N LYS A 39 3.38 4.85 14.45
CA LYS A 39 3.10 3.78 15.41
C LYS A 39 1.70 3.20 15.22
N GLN A 40 1.49 2.02 15.81
CA GLN A 40 0.17 1.40 15.88
C GLN A 40 -0.29 1.23 17.33
N SER A 41 -1.59 1.19 17.53
CA SER A 41 -2.23 0.79 18.77
C SER A 41 -3.41 -0.14 18.48
N LEU A 42 -3.65 -1.09 19.39
CA LEU A 42 -4.80 -1.99 19.32
C LEU A 42 -5.98 -1.35 20.05
N GLN A 43 -7.13 -1.30 19.39
CA GLN A 43 -8.41 -0.85 19.98
C GLN A 43 -9.50 -1.87 19.69
N GLY A 44 -9.76 -2.75 20.67
CA GLY A 44 -10.67 -3.89 20.47
C GLY A 44 -10.19 -4.80 19.36
N ASN A 45 -11.00 -4.94 18.32
CA ASN A 45 -10.70 -5.75 17.12
C ASN A 45 -10.13 -4.93 15.94
N GLN A 46 -9.63 -3.72 16.20
CA GLN A 46 -9.11 -2.80 15.20
C GLN A 46 -7.69 -2.38 15.55
N ILE A 47 -6.90 -2.09 14.52
CA ILE A 47 -5.60 -1.44 14.68
C ILE A 47 -5.73 0.01 14.23
N VAL A 48 -5.33 0.93 15.10
CA VAL A 48 -5.22 2.35 14.81
C VAL A 48 -3.78 2.67 14.45
N LEU A 49 -3.58 3.22 13.26
CA LEU A 49 -2.28 3.59 12.72
C LEU A 49 -2.13 5.11 12.79
N GLU A 50 -1.11 5.59 13.47
CA GLU A 50 -0.76 7.02 13.50
C GLU A 50 0.28 7.33 12.42
N PHE A 51 0.12 8.50 11.82
CA PHE A 51 1.01 8.97 10.76
C PHE A 51 1.57 10.36 11.07
N ASP A 52 2.78 10.58 10.60
CA ASP A 52 3.27 11.93 10.34
C ASP A 52 2.85 12.28 8.91
N SER A 53 1.95 13.25 8.76
CA SER A 53 1.43 13.63 7.44
C SER A 53 2.39 14.49 6.64
N PHE A 54 3.36 15.14 7.32
CA PHE A 54 4.25 16.17 6.77
C PHE A 54 3.54 17.33 6.07
N GLY A 55 2.23 17.47 6.29
CA GLY A 55 1.40 18.48 5.67
C GLY A 55 0.09 18.71 6.43
N LYS A 56 -0.94 19.17 5.73
CA LYS A 56 -2.22 19.57 6.33
C LYS A 56 -3.08 18.42 6.85
N GLY A 57 -2.71 17.18 6.58
CA GLY A 57 -3.44 15.99 7.04
C GLY A 57 -3.44 14.85 6.03
N LEU A 58 -4.21 13.82 6.36
CA LEU A 58 -4.38 12.62 5.54
C LEU A 58 -5.59 12.76 4.61
N MET A 59 -5.48 12.20 3.42
CA MET A 59 -6.60 12.06 2.49
C MET A 59 -6.54 10.73 1.72
N ALA A 60 -7.68 10.28 1.27
CA ALA A 60 -7.76 9.24 0.25
C ALA A 60 -7.68 9.86 -1.15
N ALA A 61 -7.10 9.15 -2.11
CA ALA A 61 -7.02 9.62 -3.50
C ALA A 61 -8.39 9.88 -4.12
N ASN A 62 -9.41 9.15 -3.70
CA ASN A 62 -10.80 9.28 -4.13
C ASN A 62 -11.74 9.15 -2.93
N PRO A 63 -13.01 9.58 -3.02
CA PRO A 63 -14.00 9.33 -1.99
C PRO A 63 -14.16 7.83 -1.68
N GLY A 64 -14.38 7.49 -0.41
CA GLY A 64 -14.60 6.12 0.05
C GLY A 64 -13.41 5.54 0.83
N LYS A 65 -13.51 4.22 1.11
CA LYS A 65 -12.53 3.50 1.92
C LYS A 65 -11.19 3.41 1.22
N LEU A 66 -10.12 3.49 2.01
CA LEU A 66 -8.77 3.25 1.51
C LEU A 66 -8.59 1.79 1.07
N ASN A 67 -7.72 1.58 0.10
CA ASN A 67 -7.34 0.25 -0.38
C ASN A 67 -5.89 -0.09 0.00
N SER A 68 -5.50 -1.31 -0.33
CA SER A 68 -4.14 -1.84 -0.17
C SER A 68 -3.68 -1.99 1.27
N PHE A 69 -4.62 -2.07 2.24
CA PHE A 69 -4.33 -2.48 3.60
C PHE A 69 -4.60 -3.98 3.76
N ALA A 70 -3.63 -4.69 4.33
CA ALA A 70 -3.77 -6.06 4.76
C ALA A 70 -3.54 -6.15 6.28
N ILE A 71 -4.28 -7.03 6.95
CA ILE A 71 -4.24 -7.22 8.40
C ILE A 71 -4.08 -8.69 8.72
N ALA A 72 -3.35 -9.00 9.79
CA ALA A 72 -3.14 -10.37 10.26
C ALA A 72 -3.19 -10.46 11.77
N GLY A 73 -3.59 -11.62 12.26
CA GLY A 73 -3.50 -12.04 13.66
C GLY A 73 -2.17 -12.70 14.00
N LYS A 74 -2.10 -13.36 15.18
CA LYS A 74 -0.93 -14.12 15.61
C LYS A 74 -0.63 -15.32 14.71
N ASP A 75 -1.62 -15.80 13.95
CA ASP A 75 -1.49 -16.88 12.96
C ASP A 75 -0.74 -16.46 11.70
N ARG A 76 -0.43 -15.15 11.57
CA ARG A 76 0.28 -14.51 10.44
C ARG A 76 -0.41 -14.67 9.09
N LYS A 77 -1.70 -15.04 9.07
CA LYS A 77 -2.48 -15.12 7.83
C LYS A 77 -3.00 -13.73 7.45
N TRP A 78 -2.64 -13.29 6.24
CA TRP A 78 -2.97 -11.96 5.75
C TRP A 78 -4.34 -11.93 5.08
N HIS A 79 -5.16 -10.97 5.48
CA HIS A 79 -6.48 -10.71 4.91
C HIS A 79 -6.59 -9.25 4.49
N TRP A 80 -7.33 -8.97 3.43
CA TRP A 80 -7.64 -7.60 3.08
C TRP A 80 -8.49 -6.96 4.16
N ALA A 81 -8.19 -5.72 4.46
CA ALA A 81 -8.82 -4.99 5.56
C ALA A 81 -9.66 -3.81 5.07
N ALA A 82 -10.74 -3.54 5.78
CA ALA A 82 -11.40 -2.24 5.73
C ALA A 82 -10.52 -1.22 6.40
N SER A 83 -10.42 -0.01 5.83
CA SER A 83 -9.57 1.04 6.36
C SER A 83 -10.17 2.41 6.11
N ASP A 84 -10.27 3.21 7.18
CA ASP A 84 -10.91 4.51 7.19
C ASP A 84 -9.99 5.57 7.85
N ILE A 85 -9.92 6.75 7.25
CA ILE A 85 -9.21 7.89 7.85
C ILE A 85 -10.05 8.48 8.97
N LYS A 86 -9.42 8.68 10.13
CA LYS A 86 -10.00 9.36 11.30
C LYS A 86 -9.00 10.42 11.79
N GLY A 87 -9.19 11.65 11.32
CA GLY A 87 -8.24 12.75 11.60
C GLY A 87 -6.83 12.43 11.08
N SER A 88 -5.85 12.35 11.98
CA SER A 88 -4.45 12.03 11.67
C SER A 88 -4.13 10.53 11.71
N THR A 89 -5.16 9.68 11.82
CA THR A 89 -5.00 8.23 11.95
C THR A 89 -5.74 7.48 10.84
N VAL A 90 -5.36 6.21 10.64
CA VAL A 90 -6.11 5.25 9.84
C VAL A 90 -6.52 4.10 10.73
N VAL A 91 -7.82 3.81 10.79
CA VAL A 91 -8.37 2.67 11.51
C VAL A 91 -8.52 1.51 10.54
N VAL A 92 -7.92 0.36 10.90
CA VAL A 92 -7.86 -0.83 10.05
C VAL A 92 -8.51 -2.01 10.77
N SER A 93 -9.40 -2.72 10.10
CA SER A 93 -10.10 -3.87 10.67
C SER A 93 -10.48 -4.90 9.61
N SER A 94 -10.74 -6.14 10.08
CA SER A 94 -11.30 -7.19 9.25
C SER A 94 -12.19 -8.11 10.10
N ALA A 95 -13.38 -8.44 9.60
CA ALA A 95 -14.30 -9.33 10.31
C ALA A 95 -13.73 -10.75 10.51
N VAL A 96 -12.79 -11.15 9.63
CA VAL A 96 -12.16 -12.48 9.71
C VAL A 96 -10.89 -12.49 10.57
N VAL A 97 -10.49 -11.34 11.11
CA VAL A 97 -9.31 -11.20 12.00
C VAL A 97 -9.75 -10.49 13.28
N PRO A 98 -10.39 -11.19 14.22
CA PRO A 98 -10.94 -10.57 15.44
C PRO A 98 -9.87 -10.09 16.42
N ASN A 99 -8.67 -10.66 16.37
CA ASN A 99 -7.53 -10.31 17.22
C ASN A 99 -6.33 -9.92 16.37
N PRO A 100 -6.36 -8.73 15.73
CA PRO A 100 -5.30 -8.32 14.83
C PRO A 100 -4.02 -7.95 15.59
N THR A 101 -2.87 -8.23 14.99
CA THR A 101 -1.55 -7.92 15.55
C THR A 101 -0.67 -7.12 14.61
N ALA A 102 -0.91 -7.22 13.31
CA ALA A 102 -0.07 -6.58 12.31
C ALA A 102 -0.87 -6.05 11.10
N VAL A 103 -0.34 -4.99 10.50
CA VAL A 103 -0.87 -4.37 9.29
C VAL A 103 0.25 -4.17 8.27
N ARG A 104 -0.05 -4.40 7.00
CA ARG A 104 0.79 -4.03 5.86
C ARG A 104 0.01 -3.09 4.93
N TYR A 105 0.66 -2.07 4.42
CA TYR A 105 0.09 -1.13 3.47
C TYR A 105 0.88 -1.13 2.17
N ALA A 106 0.18 -1.35 1.05
CA ALA A 106 0.77 -1.40 -0.29
C ALA A 106 2.01 -2.32 -0.38
N TRP A 107 2.06 -3.35 0.48
CA TRP A 107 3.16 -4.29 0.62
C TRP A 107 2.96 -5.45 -0.37
N ALA A 108 3.11 -5.15 -1.66
CA ALA A 108 2.95 -6.11 -2.76
C ALA A 108 3.78 -5.65 -3.95
N MET A 109 4.14 -6.57 -4.83
CA MET A 109 4.87 -6.25 -6.07
C MET A 109 4.06 -5.29 -6.98
N ASN A 110 2.74 -5.41 -6.97
CA ASN A 110 1.83 -4.55 -7.72
C ASN A 110 0.59 -4.23 -6.87
N PRO A 111 0.69 -3.30 -5.90
CA PRO A 111 -0.43 -2.93 -5.07
C PRO A 111 -1.52 -2.25 -5.89
N SER A 112 -2.78 -2.37 -5.43
CA SER A 112 -3.89 -1.66 -6.05
C SER A 112 -3.61 -0.16 -6.10
N GLN A 113 -3.77 0.45 -7.27
CA GLN A 113 -3.64 1.89 -7.46
C GLN A 113 -4.92 2.66 -7.10
N ARG A 114 -5.98 1.93 -6.71
CA ARG A 114 -7.27 2.54 -6.36
C ARG A 114 -7.22 3.03 -4.92
N ASN A 115 -7.63 4.25 -4.72
CA ASN A 115 -7.88 4.87 -3.42
C ASN A 115 -6.76 4.68 -2.37
N LEU A 116 -5.55 5.02 -2.74
CA LEU A 116 -4.38 5.00 -1.87
C LEU A 116 -4.40 6.16 -0.87
N LEU A 117 -3.58 6.04 0.18
CA LEU A 117 -3.38 7.07 1.20
C LEU A 117 -2.41 8.14 0.70
N TYR A 118 -2.81 9.40 0.85
CA TYR A 118 -2.03 10.59 0.51
C TYR A 118 -2.04 11.59 1.68
N ASN A 119 -1.15 12.56 1.65
CA ASN A 119 -1.40 13.82 2.37
C ASN A 119 -2.24 14.78 1.52
N MET A 120 -2.74 15.84 2.16
CA MET A 120 -3.55 16.85 1.47
C MET A 120 -2.78 17.62 0.39
N GLU A 121 -1.47 17.53 0.35
CA GLU A 121 -0.59 18.09 -0.69
C GLU A 121 -0.45 17.15 -1.91
N GLY A 122 -1.13 16.01 -1.90
CA GLY A 122 -1.16 15.07 -3.03
C GLY A 122 0.08 14.16 -3.12
N ILE A 123 0.85 14.03 -2.05
CA ILE A 123 2.01 13.12 -2.02
C ILE A 123 1.58 11.79 -1.38
N PRO A 124 1.79 10.65 -2.05
CA PRO A 124 1.35 9.35 -1.53
C PRO A 124 2.17 8.89 -0.33
N ALA A 125 1.52 8.13 0.55
CA ALA A 125 2.21 7.40 1.61
C ALA A 125 3.14 6.34 1.01
N SER A 126 4.30 6.15 1.65
CA SER A 126 5.19 5.04 1.32
C SER A 126 4.60 3.71 1.78
N PRO A 127 4.85 2.60 1.07
CA PRO A 127 4.55 1.27 1.58
C PRO A 127 5.19 1.03 2.94
N PHE A 128 4.47 0.34 3.83
CA PHE A 128 5.01 0.00 5.14
C PHE A 128 4.43 -1.32 5.66
N ARG A 129 5.08 -1.86 6.67
CA ARG A 129 4.59 -2.97 7.50
C ARG A 129 4.82 -2.65 8.97
N THR A 130 3.97 -3.16 9.83
CA THR A 130 4.07 -2.99 11.28
C THR A 130 4.68 -4.22 11.98
N ASP A 131 4.82 -5.30 11.24
CA ASP A 131 5.43 -6.55 11.69
C ASP A 131 6.94 -6.57 11.44
N ASN A 132 7.64 -7.43 12.19
CA ASN A 132 9.04 -7.76 12.00
C ASN A 132 9.24 -9.23 11.57
N TRP A 133 8.18 -9.88 11.05
CA TRP A 133 8.24 -11.26 10.62
C TRP A 133 9.20 -11.43 9.44
N PRO A 134 9.72 -12.64 9.18
CA PRO A 134 10.55 -12.89 8.00
C PRO A 134 9.89 -12.34 6.74
N LEU A 135 10.68 -11.76 5.82
CA LEU A 135 10.16 -11.17 4.59
C LEU A 135 9.58 -12.20 3.63
N PHE A 136 10.07 -13.41 3.71
CA PHE A 136 9.61 -14.53 2.91
C PHE A 136 9.41 -15.75 3.80
N ASP A 137 8.19 -16.25 3.83
CA ASP A 137 7.83 -17.53 4.38
C ASP A 137 6.98 -18.24 3.31
N PRO A 138 7.54 -19.26 2.62
CA PRO A 138 6.85 -19.92 1.50
C PRO A 138 5.50 -20.53 1.92
N ASP A 139 5.33 -20.87 3.20
CA ASP A 139 4.12 -21.49 3.71
C ASP A 139 3.10 -20.47 4.23
N MET A 140 3.55 -19.26 4.59
CA MET A 140 2.73 -18.27 5.31
C MET A 140 2.50 -16.95 4.56
N ASP A 141 3.28 -16.62 3.53
CA ASP A 141 3.21 -15.30 2.88
C ASP A 141 2.12 -15.19 1.78
N GLN A 142 1.17 -16.10 1.77
CA GLN A 142 0.02 -15.96 0.90
C GLN A 142 -1.01 -15.03 1.56
N VAL A 143 -1.28 -13.89 0.93
CA VAL A 143 -2.53 -13.16 1.22
C VAL A 143 -3.67 -14.06 0.80
N VAL A 144 -4.42 -14.57 1.77
CA VAL A 144 -5.63 -15.34 1.49
C VAL A 144 -6.63 -14.36 0.89
N THR A 145 -6.61 -14.24 -0.43
CA THR A 145 -7.64 -13.49 -1.13
C THR A 145 -8.92 -14.32 -1.09
N VAL A 146 -9.89 -13.88 -0.32
CA VAL A 146 -11.25 -14.45 -0.28
C VAL A 146 -11.93 -14.32 -1.66
N ASN A 147 -11.41 -13.47 -2.52
CA ASN A 147 -11.81 -13.35 -3.91
C ASN A 147 -10.56 -13.42 -4.80
N LYS A 148 -10.15 -14.63 -5.19
CA LYS A 148 -9.41 -14.73 -6.46
C LYS A 148 -10.28 -14.06 -7.50
N PRO A 149 -9.80 -13.05 -8.26
CA PRO A 149 -10.54 -12.62 -9.42
C PRO A 149 -10.77 -13.88 -10.26
N GLN A 150 -12.04 -14.28 -10.38
CA GLN A 150 -12.38 -15.39 -11.26
C GLN A 150 -11.86 -14.99 -12.63
N LYS A 151 -10.99 -15.82 -13.19
CA LYS A 151 -10.58 -15.63 -14.57
C LYS A 151 -11.86 -15.61 -15.38
N PRO A 152 -12.08 -14.60 -16.25
CA PRO A 152 -13.25 -14.61 -17.12
C PRO A 152 -13.36 -15.99 -17.78
N GLU A 153 -14.54 -16.54 -17.83
CA GLU A 153 -14.81 -17.79 -18.51
C GLU A 153 -14.27 -17.67 -19.96
N GLY A 154 -13.41 -18.58 -20.38
CA GLY A 154 -12.74 -18.52 -21.69
C GLY A 154 -11.39 -17.76 -21.71
N TYR A 155 -10.85 -17.31 -20.57
CA TYR A 155 -9.50 -16.76 -20.52
C TYR A 155 -8.47 -17.87 -20.86
N LYS A 156 -8.01 -17.87 -22.10
CA LYS A 156 -6.80 -18.60 -22.51
C LYS A 156 -5.61 -17.69 -22.19
N PRO A 157 -4.62 -18.13 -21.39
CA PRO A 157 -3.36 -17.43 -21.31
C PRO A 157 -2.86 -17.23 -22.74
N LYS A 158 -2.61 -15.99 -23.16
CA LYS A 158 -1.87 -15.78 -24.40
C LYS A 158 -0.55 -16.50 -24.18
N ASP A 159 -0.27 -17.50 -25.03
CA ASP A 159 1.03 -18.13 -25.06
C ASP A 159 2.06 -17.04 -25.30
N TRP A 160 2.77 -16.68 -24.26
CA TRP A 160 3.98 -15.88 -24.36
C TRP A 160 5.05 -16.83 -24.93
N ALA A 161 4.89 -17.18 -26.22
CA ALA A 161 5.97 -17.79 -26.94
C ALA A 161 7.14 -16.80 -26.84
N ARG A 162 8.15 -17.13 -26.03
CA ARG A 162 9.43 -16.43 -26.09
C ARG A 162 9.82 -16.41 -27.56
N PRO A 163 10.15 -15.24 -28.14
CA PRO A 163 10.71 -15.20 -29.47
C PRO A 163 11.86 -16.20 -29.47
N LYS A 164 11.82 -17.20 -30.35
CA LYS A 164 12.95 -18.07 -30.58
C LYS A 164 14.10 -17.14 -30.98
N MET A 165 15.10 -17.03 -30.12
CA MET A 165 16.36 -16.39 -30.51
C MET A 165 16.94 -17.31 -31.60
N THR A 166 16.81 -16.90 -32.85
CA THR A 166 17.59 -17.46 -33.95
C THR A 166 19.04 -17.06 -33.69
N GLN A 167 19.89 -18.09 -33.60
CA GLN A 167 21.34 -17.95 -33.55
C GLN A 167 21.86 -17.31 -34.84
#